data_8492baad4cc591f1a5fd62507b8cbd0c
#
_entry.id   8492baad4cc591f1a5fd62507b8cbd0c
#
_cell.length_a   1.000
_cell.length_b   1.000
_cell.length_c   1.000
_cell.angle_alpha   90.00
_cell.angle_beta   90.00
_cell.angle_gamma   90.00
#
_symmetry.space_group_name_H-M   'P 1'
#
loop_
_entity.id
_entity.type
_entity.pdbx_description
1 polymer ?
#
loop_
_entity_poly.entity_id
_entity_poly.type
_entity_poly.pdbx_seq_one_letter_code
_entity_poly.pdbx_strand_id
1 'polypeptide(L)'
;MLTRSRALRPLRSAPSWRGPRALLSGLALVLVLVLVMGAARAQERAAPSRIAYVDMKRLIDESPQVRGARARLQREFDAAIALLRGDEARLDELERRLADASSSGDADAAARLRTQLDPLKRSVERTRERLRSDLDSRSEQEVERAWPLINEAIADYARSNNLDLVLSSGALYVSGRVDITDRVLELLERESAEEAQP
;
A
#
# COMPACT_ATOMS: atom_id res chain seq x y z
N MET A 1 -6.88 -66.59 103.85
CA MET A 1 -7.78 -67.08 102.83
C MET A 1 -7.45 -66.42 101.51
N LEU A 2 -7.22 -67.23 100.61
CA LEU A 2 -6.69 -67.07 99.23
C LEU A 2 -7.30 -65.89 98.41
N THR A 3 -6.42 -65.10 97.81
CA THR A 3 -6.80 -64.33 96.66
C THR A 3 -5.69 -64.38 95.57
N ARG A 4 -6.05 -64.93 94.50
CA ARG A 4 -5.23 -65.11 93.29
C ARG A 4 -5.08 -63.83 92.52
N SER A 5 -3.84 -63.38 92.24
CA SER A 5 -3.48 -62.33 91.32
C SER A 5 -3.58 -62.87 89.90
N ARG A 6 -4.25 -62.17 89.03
CA ARG A 6 -4.36 -62.45 87.61
C ARG A 6 -3.50 -61.40 86.85
N ALA A 7 -2.47 -61.90 86.24
CA ALA A 7 -1.54 -61.10 85.41
C ALA A 7 -2.23 -60.62 84.11
N LEU A 8 -2.11 -59.33 83.84
CA LEU A 8 -2.53 -58.70 82.57
C LEU A 8 -1.41 -58.83 81.59
N ARG A 9 -1.68 -59.41 80.46
CA ARG A 9 -0.78 -59.44 79.25
C ARG A 9 -0.76 -58.11 78.59
N PRO A 10 0.41 -57.62 78.04
CA PRO A 10 0.46 -56.40 77.24
C PRO A 10 -0.03 -56.68 75.85
N LEU A 11 -0.91 -55.78 75.35
CA LEU A 11 -1.36 -55.74 73.96
C LEU A 11 -0.22 -55.35 73.04
N ARG A 12 0.11 -56.21 72.08
CA ARG A 12 1.03 -55.92 70.94
C ARG A 12 0.45 -54.80 70.10
N SER A 13 1.18 -53.72 69.97
CA SER A 13 0.94 -52.69 69.03
C SER A 13 1.12 -53.22 67.61
N ALA A 14 0.07 -53.17 66.80
CA ALA A 14 0.12 -53.49 65.37
C ALA A 14 0.94 -52.42 64.59
N PRO A 15 1.82 -52.80 63.62
CA PRO A 15 2.50 -51.84 62.77
C PRO A 15 1.49 -51.21 61.81
N SER A 16 1.37 -49.90 61.84
CA SER A 16 0.63 -49.12 60.84
C SER A 16 1.35 -49.17 59.48
N TRP A 17 0.91 -50.09 58.61
CA TRP A 17 1.35 -50.16 57.24
C TRP A 17 0.80 -48.99 56.46
N ARG A 18 1.56 -47.93 56.44
CA ARG A 18 1.35 -46.80 55.49
C ARG A 18 1.71 -47.29 54.11
N GLY A 19 0.75 -47.88 53.42
CA GLY A 19 0.94 -48.43 52.06
C GLY A 19 1.31 -47.39 51.03
N PRO A 20 1.75 -47.83 49.83
CA PRO A 20 2.27 -47.01 48.76
C PRO A 20 1.23 -46.02 48.15
N ARG A 21 0.03 -45.97 48.69
CA ARG A 21 -1.06 -45.06 48.25
C ARG A 21 -0.72 -43.57 48.42
N ALA A 22 0.09 -43.19 49.42
CA ALA A 22 0.50 -41.81 49.63
C ALA A 22 1.48 -41.31 48.57
N LEU A 23 2.34 -42.19 48.05
CA LEU A 23 3.29 -41.87 46.98
C LEU A 23 2.58 -41.72 45.62
N LEU A 24 1.56 -42.56 45.36
CA LEU A 24 0.76 -42.47 44.13
C LEU A 24 -0.11 -41.21 44.08
N SER A 25 -0.66 -40.79 45.25
CA SER A 25 -1.41 -39.52 45.32
C SER A 25 -0.56 -38.28 45.10
N GLY A 26 0.70 -38.26 45.55
CA GLY A 26 1.64 -37.17 45.31
C GLY A 26 2.03 -37.08 43.83
N LEU A 27 2.30 -38.21 43.19
CA LEU A 27 2.64 -38.27 41.77
C LEU A 27 1.49 -37.81 40.87
N ALA A 28 0.24 -38.22 41.22
CA ALA A 28 -0.94 -37.78 40.49
C ALA A 28 -1.18 -36.25 40.62
N LEU A 29 -0.94 -35.68 41.81
CA LEU A 29 -1.07 -34.23 41.99
C LEU A 29 -0.06 -33.44 41.21
N VAL A 30 1.21 -33.89 41.15
CA VAL A 30 2.28 -33.28 40.36
C VAL A 30 1.96 -33.36 38.86
N LEU A 31 1.45 -34.50 38.39
CA LEU A 31 1.07 -34.68 37.00
C LEU A 31 -0.07 -33.76 36.58
N VAL A 32 -1.07 -33.58 37.43
CA VAL A 32 -2.18 -32.63 37.19
C VAL A 32 -1.67 -31.19 37.20
N LEU A 33 -0.74 -30.83 38.10
CA LEU A 33 -0.17 -29.49 38.15
C LEU A 33 0.66 -29.17 36.90
N VAL A 34 1.43 -30.15 36.39
CA VAL A 34 2.20 -30.02 35.17
C VAL A 34 1.27 -29.90 33.92
N LEU A 35 0.16 -30.65 33.89
CA LEU A 35 -0.85 -30.55 32.84
C LEU A 35 -1.56 -29.20 32.85
N VAL A 36 -1.92 -28.67 34.03
CA VAL A 36 -2.53 -27.34 34.16
C VAL A 36 -1.56 -26.21 33.78
N MET A 37 -0.29 -26.31 34.16
CA MET A 37 0.72 -25.35 33.73
C MET A 37 1.05 -25.46 32.22
N GLY A 38 0.96 -26.68 31.65
CA GLY A 38 1.11 -26.88 30.19
C GLY A 38 -0.06 -26.29 29.41
N ALA A 39 -1.29 -26.43 29.89
CA ALA A 39 -2.47 -25.84 29.27
C ALA A 39 -2.50 -24.30 29.36
N ALA A 40 -1.97 -23.73 30.44
CA ALA A 40 -1.85 -22.26 30.57
C ALA A 40 -0.87 -21.62 29.57
N ARG A 41 0.15 -22.37 29.12
CA ARG A 41 1.08 -21.90 28.09
C ARG A 41 0.56 -22.08 26.66
N ALA A 42 -0.38 -22.99 26.43
CA ALA A 42 -1.02 -23.19 25.13
C ALA A 42 -2.02 -22.07 24.77
N GLN A 43 -2.36 -21.23 25.72
CA GLN A 43 -3.18 -20.04 25.52
C GLN A 43 -2.29 -18.78 25.28
N GLU A 44 -1.22 -18.94 24.55
CA GLU A 44 -0.58 -17.80 23.91
C GLU A 44 -1.63 -17.25 22.94
N ARG A 45 -2.46 -16.30 23.43
CA ARG A 45 -3.39 -15.56 22.60
C ARG A 45 -2.53 -14.96 21.50
N ALA A 46 -2.67 -15.50 20.29
CA ALA A 46 -2.13 -14.83 19.11
C ALA A 46 -2.54 -13.36 19.23
N ALA A 47 -1.57 -12.48 19.37
CA ALA A 47 -1.86 -11.05 19.44
C ALA A 47 -2.74 -10.72 18.23
N PRO A 48 -3.78 -9.89 18.38
CA PRO A 48 -4.65 -9.56 17.26
C PRO A 48 -3.79 -9.01 16.14
N SER A 49 -3.84 -9.65 14.97
CA SER A 49 -3.06 -9.23 13.80
C SER A 49 -3.38 -7.78 13.46
N ARG A 50 -2.34 -6.96 13.35
CA ARG A 50 -2.45 -5.55 12.99
C ARG A 50 -2.39 -5.44 11.48
N ILE A 51 -3.57 -5.27 10.88
CA ILE A 51 -3.73 -5.15 9.44
C ILE A 51 -4.03 -3.69 9.10
N ALA A 52 -3.35 -3.17 8.08
CA ALA A 52 -3.61 -1.86 7.52
C ALA A 52 -3.97 -1.96 6.03
N TYR A 53 -4.54 -0.90 5.52
CA TYR A 53 -4.84 -0.72 4.10
C TYR A 53 -4.18 0.56 3.60
N VAL A 54 -3.75 0.53 2.34
CA VAL A 54 -3.21 1.69 1.65
C VAL A 54 -3.81 1.78 0.24
N ASP A 55 -4.26 2.97 -0.14
CA ASP A 55 -4.68 3.28 -1.51
C ASP A 55 -3.45 3.63 -2.36
N MET A 56 -2.96 2.64 -3.11
CA MET A 56 -1.78 2.81 -3.97
C MET A 56 -2.01 3.85 -5.07
N LYS A 57 -3.23 3.92 -5.63
CA LYS A 57 -3.53 4.91 -6.66
C LYS A 57 -3.38 6.31 -6.09
N ARG A 58 -3.95 6.55 -4.92
CA ARG A 58 -3.88 7.83 -4.24
C ARG A 58 -2.44 8.16 -3.83
N LEU A 59 -1.67 7.19 -3.31
CA LEU A 59 -0.24 7.38 -2.99
C LEU A 59 0.56 7.81 -4.22
N ILE A 60 0.37 7.15 -5.36
CA ILE A 60 1.06 7.50 -6.60
C ILE A 60 0.66 8.90 -7.06
N ASP A 61 -0.65 9.22 -7.09
CA ASP A 61 -1.14 10.49 -7.61
C ASP A 61 -0.76 11.69 -6.73
N GLU A 62 -0.70 11.52 -5.42
CA GLU A 62 -0.47 12.58 -4.44
C GLU A 62 0.95 12.63 -3.88
N SER A 63 1.82 11.63 -4.16
CA SER A 63 3.21 11.65 -3.67
C SER A 63 3.98 12.87 -4.17
N PRO A 64 4.84 13.48 -3.34
CA PRO A 64 5.63 14.65 -3.74
C PRO A 64 6.58 14.34 -4.89
N GLN A 65 7.10 13.11 -4.98
CA GLN A 65 7.98 12.65 -6.04
C GLN A 65 7.27 12.70 -7.39
N VAL A 66 6.06 12.12 -7.49
CA VAL A 66 5.28 12.10 -8.74
C VAL A 66 4.74 13.48 -9.08
N ARG A 67 4.24 14.24 -8.09
CA ARG A 67 3.80 15.65 -8.32
C ARG A 67 4.95 16.50 -8.84
N GLY A 68 6.13 16.40 -8.25
CA GLY A 68 7.33 17.10 -8.70
C GLY A 68 7.76 16.70 -10.09
N ALA A 69 7.71 15.41 -10.42
CA ALA A 69 8.00 14.89 -11.74
C ALA A 69 7.02 15.42 -12.81
N ARG A 70 5.71 15.37 -12.52
CA ARG A 70 4.67 15.94 -13.41
C ARG A 70 4.90 17.44 -13.68
N ALA A 71 5.25 18.19 -12.64
CA ALA A 71 5.55 19.62 -12.80
C ALA A 71 6.83 19.87 -13.62
N ARG A 72 7.83 19.00 -13.55
CA ARG A 72 9.03 19.08 -14.43
C ARG A 72 8.66 18.75 -15.88
N LEU A 73 7.94 17.64 -16.10
CA LEU A 73 7.47 17.25 -17.43
C LEU A 73 6.63 18.34 -18.07
N GLN A 74 5.69 18.94 -17.35
CA GLN A 74 4.89 20.05 -17.87
C GLN A 74 5.78 21.17 -18.39
N ARG A 75 6.78 21.61 -17.62
CA ARG A 75 7.72 22.66 -18.06
C ARG A 75 8.57 22.24 -19.25
N GLU A 76 9.02 20.99 -19.31
CA GLU A 76 9.81 20.44 -20.43
C GLU A 76 9.01 20.47 -21.74
N PHE A 77 7.72 20.16 -21.67
CA PHE A 77 6.86 20.07 -22.84
C PHE A 77 6.10 21.36 -23.18
N ASP A 78 6.12 22.38 -22.32
CA ASP A 78 5.37 23.64 -22.51
C ASP A 78 5.64 24.30 -23.86
N ALA A 79 6.89 24.35 -24.30
CA ALA A 79 7.27 24.94 -25.59
C ALA A 79 6.69 24.14 -26.79
N ALA A 80 6.75 22.82 -26.73
CA ALA A 80 6.20 21.93 -27.76
C ALA A 80 4.67 22.01 -27.82
N ILE A 81 4.01 22.07 -26.66
CA ILE A 81 2.55 22.26 -26.54
C ILE A 81 2.15 23.63 -27.13
N ALA A 82 2.91 24.69 -26.85
CA ALA A 82 2.62 26.01 -27.37
C ALA A 82 2.75 26.07 -28.91
N LEU A 83 3.79 25.44 -29.48
CA LEU A 83 3.95 25.30 -30.93
C LEU A 83 2.80 24.53 -31.58
N LEU A 84 2.40 23.38 -30.98
CA LEU A 84 1.26 22.60 -31.47
C LEU A 84 -0.03 23.43 -31.48
N ARG A 85 -0.32 24.19 -30.43
CA ARG A 85 -1.50 25.07 -30.34
C ARG A 85 -1.46 26.16 -31.43
N GLY A 86 -0.26 26.70 -31.75
CA GLY A 86 -0.08 27.66 -32.84
C GLY A 86 -0.41 27.06 -34.20
N ASP A 87 0.04 25.82 -34.45
CA ASP A 87 -0.25 25.11 -35.71
C ASP A 87 -1.73 24.72 -35.79
N GLU A 88 -2.37 24.32 -34.70
CA GLU A 88 -3.81 24.06 -34.63
C GLU A 88 -4.65 25.31 -34.92
N ALA A 89 -4.30 26.44 -34.33
CA ALA A 89 -4.98 27.72 -34.63
C ALA A 89 -4.81 28.12 -36.10
N ARG A 90 -3.64 27.88 -36.71
CA ARG A 90 -3.40 28.11 -38.11
C ARG A 90 -4.21 27.17 -39.02
N LEU A 91 -4.38 25.90 -38.60
CA LEU A 91 -5.22 24.93 -39.28
C LEU A 91 -6.69 25.39 -39.31
N ASP A 92 -7.23 25.76 -38.13
CA ASP A 92 -8.59 26.28 -38.00
C ASP A 92 -8.84 27.52 -38.88
N GLU A 93 -7.85 28.40 -39.00
CA GLU A 93 -7.96 29.59 -39.84
C GLU A 93 -8.00 29.21 -41.33
N LEU A 94 -7.14 28.26 -41.76
CA LEU A 94 -7.12 27.79 -43.16
C LEU A 94 -8.44 27.06 -43.49
N GLU A 95 -9.00 26.29 -42.58
CA GLU A 95 -10.29 25.62 -42.77
C GLU A 95 -11.45 26.62 -42.92
N ARG A 96 -11.48 27.68 -42.10
CA ARG A 96 -12.45 28.77 -42.24
C ARG A 96 -12.33 29.46 -43.63
N ARG A 97 -11.12 29.85 -44.01
CA ARG A 97 -10.87 30.48 -45.30
C ARG A 97 -11.23 29.58 -46.47
N LEU A 98 -11.01 28.27 -46.36
CA LEU A 98 -11.41 27.32 -47.38
C LEU A 98 -12.97 27.24 -47.50
N ALA A 99 -13.67 27.25 -46.35
CA ALA A 99 -15.14 27.28 -46.35
C ALA A 99 -15.66 28.55 -47.03
N ASP A 100 -15.10 29.70 -46.72
CA ASP A 100 -15.48 30.99 -47.35
C ASP A 100 -15.22 31.00 -48.85
N ALA A 101 -14.03 30.55 -49.31
CA ALA A 101 -13.71 30.45 -50.72
C ALA A 101 -14.64 29.46 -51.48
N SER A 102 -15.00 28.36 -50.83
CA SER A 102 -15.93 27.36 -51.39
C SER A 102 -17.32 27.92 -51.50
N SER A 103 -17.80 28.71 -50.55
CA SER A 103 -19.14 29.32 -50.54
C SER A 103 -19.27 30.46 -51.55
N SER A 104 -18.18 31.20 -51.80
CA SER A 104 -18.10 32.27 -52.83
C SER A 104 -17.93 31.75 -54.26
N GLY A 105 -17.67 30.46 -54.44
CA GLY A 105 -17.44 29.87 -55.76
C GLY A 105 -16.04 30.10 -56.32
N ASP A 106 -15.07 30.61 -55.54
CA ASP A 106 -13.66 30.82 -55.98
C ASP A 106 -12.90 29.48 -55.94
N ALA A 107 -13.02 28.73 -57.06
CA ALA A 107 -12.41 27.41 -57.19
C ALA A 107 -10.85 27.47 -57.13
N ASP A 108 -10.25 28.51 -57.61
CA ASP A 108 -8.77 28.66 -57.62
C ASP A 108 -8.24 28.96 -56.23
N ALA A 109 -8.94 29.80 -55.47
CA ALA A 109 -8.56 30.07 -54.07
C ALA A 109 -8.77 28.79 -53.23
N ALA A 110 -9.89 28.10 -53.41
CA ALA A 110 -10.17 26.86 -52.73
C ALA A 110 -9.09 25.77 -52.99
N ALA A 111 -8.66 25.63 -54.27
CA ALA A 111 -7.62 24.66 -54.61
C ALA A 111 -6.26 25.00 -53.93
N ARG A 112 -5.86 26.28 -53.94
CA ARG A 112 -4.63 26.72 -53.22
C ARG A 112 -4.68 26.51 -51.74
N LEU A 113 -5.82 26.79 -51.12
CA LEU A 113 -6.02 26.56 -49.66
C LEU A 113 -5.96 25.09 -49.29
N ARG A 114 -6.55 24.18 -50.08
CA ARG A 114 -6.41 22.73 -49.86
C ARG A 114 -4.98 22.27 -49.92
N THR A 115 -4.21 22.74 -50.88
CA THR A 115 -2.78 22.40 -51.01
C THR A 115 -1.96 22.80 -49.76
N GLN A 116 -2.36 23.87 -49.07
CA GLN A 116 -1.72 24.30 -47.82
C GLN A 116 -2.27 23.54 -46.59
N LEU A 117 -3.57 23.28 -46.56
CA LEU A 117 -4.27 22.67 -45.44
C LEU A 117 -3.88 21.21 -45.24
N ASP A 118 -3.85 20.40 -46.31
CA ASP A 118 -3.63 18.95 -46.21
C ASP A 118 -2.26 18.59 -45.58
N PRO A 119 -1.12 19.20 -45.92
CA PRO A 119 0.15 18.90 -45.26
C PRO A 119 0.18 19.41 -43.81
N LEU A 120 -0.42 20.58 -43.53
CA LEU A 120 -0.49 21.11 -42.17
C LEU A 120 -1.32 20.20 -41.26
N LYS A 121 -2.48 19.76 -41.72
CA LYS A 121 -3.35 18.83 -41.01
C LYS A 121 -2.61 17.54 -40.62
N ARG A 122 -1.95 16.92 -41.60
CA ARG A 122 -1.13 15.72 -41.33
C ARG A 122 0.04 16.01 -40.37
N SER A 123 0.63 17.20 -40.42
CA SER A 123 1.71 17.61 -39.51
C SER A 123 1.19 17.74 -38.07
N VAL A 124 0.08 18.46 -37.88
CA VAL A 124 -0.59 18.65 -36.58
C VAL A 124 -0.93 17.31 -35.96
N GLU A 125 -1.58 16.41 -36.70
CA GLU A 125 -1.95 15.08 -36.21
C GLU A 125 -0.72 14.27 -35.77
N ARG A 126 0.34 14.21 -36.59
CA ARG A 126 1.58 13.50 -36.22
C ARG A 126 2.26 14.10 -35.00
N THR A 127 2.29 15.44 -34.90
CA THR A 127 2.90 16.13 -33.77
C THR A 127 2.12 15.90 -32.48
N ARG A 128 0.78 15.96 -32.57
CA ARG A 128 -0.11 15.68 -31.43
C ARG A 128 0.09 14.25 -30.91
N GLU A 129 0.09 13.26 -31.81
CA GLU A 129 0.27 11.86 -31.44
C GLU A 129 1.66 11.60 -30.82
N ARG A 130 2.72 12.15 -31.42
CA ARG A 130 4.09 12.05 -30.89
C ARG A 130 4.17 12.66 -29.49
N LEU A 131 3.68 13.89 -29.34
CA LEU A 131 3.74 14.61 -28.06
C LEU A 131 2.97 13.87 -26.96
N ARG A 132 1.80 13.32 -27.30
CA ARG A 132 1.02 12.49 -26.37
C ARG A 132 1.80 11.23 -25.98
N SER A 133 2.31 10.49 -26.96
CA SER A 133 3.09 9.26 -26.69
C SER A 133 4.34 9.54 -25.84
N ASP A 134 5.03 10.63 -26.11
CA ASP A 134 6.22 11.03 -25.35
C ASP A 134 5.86 11.41 -23.91
N LEU A 135 4.76 12.15 -23.69
CA LEU A 135 4.27 12.50 -22.36
C LEU A 135 3.83 11.27 -21.56
N ASP A 136 3.06 10.38 -22.20
CA ASP A 136 2.59 9.14 -21.55
C ASP A 136 3.79 8.28 -21.13
N SER A 137 4.72 8.02 -22.04
CA SER A 137 5.93 7.24 -21.77
C SER A 137 6.81 7.85 -20.66
N ARG A 138 6.99 9.17 -20.67
CA ARG A 138 7.75 9.87 -19.62
C ARG A 138 7.03 9.83 -18.27
N SER A 139 5.69 9.99 -18.29
CA SER A 139 4.89 9.90 -17.07
C SER A 139 4.97 8.51 -16.43
N GLU A 140 4.87 7.44 -17.24
CA GLU A 140 5.06 6.07 -16.78
C GLU A 140 6.44 5.84 -16.16
N GLN A 141 7.50 6.30 -16.82
CA GLN A 141 8.87 6.20 -16.29
C GLN A 141 9.04 6.91 -14.94
N GLU A 142 8.42 8.07 -14.74
CA GLU A 142 8.48 8.78 -13.46
C GLU A 142 7.71 8.04 -12.35
N VAL A 143 6.57 7.42 -12.68
CA VAL A 143 5.84 6.55 -11.74
C VAL A 143 6.68 5.32 -11.38
N GLU A 144 7.31 4.67 -12.36
CA GLU A 144 8.19 3.52 -12.11
C GLU A 144 9.38 3.87 -11.22
N ARG A 145 9.93 5.08 -11.35
CA ARG A 145 11.01 5.58 -10.47
C ARG A 145 10.52 5.87 -9.05
N ALA A 146 9.30 6.36 -8.91
CA ALA A 146 8.73 6.66 -7.59
C ALA A 146 8.29 5.39 -6.83
N TRP A 147 8.00 4.30 -7.55
CA TRP A 147 7.47 3.07 -6.98
C TRP A 147 8.32 2.45 -5.85
N PRO A 148 9.66 2.30 -5.98
CA PRO A 148 10.50 1.80 -4.91
C PRO A 148 10.45 2.67 -3.65
N LEU A 149 10.47 4.00 -3.80
CA LEU A 149 10.42 4.95 -2.69
C LEU A 149 9.09 4.84 -1.93
N ILE A 150 7.97 4.77 -2.67
CA ILE A 150 6.64 4.59 -2.07
C ILE A 150 6.55 3.27 -1.30
N ASN A 151 7.05 2.17 -1.88
CA ASN A 151 7.07 0.87 -1.21
C ASN A 151 7.95 0.86 0.04
N GLU A 152 9.09 1.53 0.01
CA GLU A 152 9.98 1.66 1.16
C GLU A 152 9.30 2.44 2.28
N ALA A 153 8.68 3.58 1.98
CA ALA A 153 7.92 4.36 2.96
C ALA A 153 6.76 3.56 3.58
N ILE A 154 6.03 2.75 2.79
CA ILE A 154 5.01 1.85 3.31
C ILE A 154 5.61 0.82 4.27
N ALA A 155 6.75 0.21 3.89
CA ALA A 155 7.42 -0.81 4.70
C ALA A 155 7.99 -0.21 6.00
N ASP A 156 8.54 0.99 5.95
CA ASP A 156 9.07 1.70 7.10
C ASP A 156 7.95 2.09 8.07
N TYR A 157 6.86 2.60 7.54
CA TYR A 157 5.68 2.87 8.34
C TYR A 157 5.14 1.59 9.00
N ALA A 158 5.05 0.50 8.24
CA ALA A 158 4.57 -0.79 8.76
C ALA A 158 5.47 -1.33 9.89
N ARG A 159 6.80 -1.30 9.70
CA ARG A 159 7.77 -1.73 10.71
C ARG A 159 7.67 -0.88 11.98
N SER A 160 7.64 0.44 11.83
CA SER A 160 7.59 1.39 12.95
C SER A 160 6.30 1.27 13.79
N ASN A 161 5.21 0.81 13.16
CA ASN A 161 3.90 0.65 13.81
C ASN A 161 3.56 -0.80 14.15
N ASN A 162 4.51 -1.74 13.98
CA ASN A 162 4.33 -3.18 14.21
C ASN A 162 3.09 -3.73 13.49
N LEU A 163 2.92 -3.38 12.22
CA LEU A 163 1.88 -3.95 11.37
C LEU A 163 2.33 -5.31 10.84
N ASP A 164 1.43 -6.29 10.87
CA ASP A 164 1.68 -7.64 10.38
C ASP A 164 1.41 -7.77 8.88
N LEU A 165 0.50 -6.93 8.37
CA LEU A 165 0.09 -6.95 6.97
C LEU A 165 -0.39 -5.56 6.52
N VAL A 166 0.02 -5.16 5.33
CA VAL A 166 -0.53 -4.01 4.60
C VAL A 166 -1.15 -4.50 3.30
N LEU A 167 -2.41 -4.17 3.07
CA LEU A 167 -3.15 -4.50 1.86
C LEU A 167 -3.29 -3.26 0.98
N SER A 168 -3.15 -3.42 -0.34
CA SER A 168 -3.33 -2.33 -1.31
C SER A 168 -4.50 -2.55 -2.27
N SER A 169 -5.11 -3.74 -2.24
CA SER A 169 -6.22 -4.10 -3.14
C SER A 169 -7.07 -5.21 -2.52
N GLY A 170 -8.21 -5.53 -3.17
CA GLY A 170 -9.06 -6.66 -2.77
C GLY A 170 -9.97 -6.41 -1.57
N ALA A 171 -9.95 -5.23 -0.98
CA ALA A 171 -10.86 -4.86 0.11
C ALA A 171 -12.17 -4.27 -0.46
N LEU A 172 -13.32 -4.82 -0.04
CA LEU A 172 -14.63 -4.26 -0.39
C LEU A 172 -15.01 -3.05 0.48
N TYR A 173 -14.47 -3.01 1.70
CA TYR A 173 -14.69 -1.92 2.63
C TYR A 173 -13.44 -1.72 3.50
N VAL A 174 -13.07 -0.47 3.70
CA VAL A 174 -11.96 -0.05 4.55
C VAL A 174 -12.45 1.03 5.50
N SER A 175 -12.27 0.81 6.80
CA SER A 175 -12.55 1.86 7.78
C SER A 175 -11.35 2.81 7.89
N GLY A 176 -11.60 4.10 8.18
CA GLY A 176 -10.52 5.09 8.35
C GLY A 176 -9.52 4.77 9.46
N ARG A 177 -9.82 3.78 10.34
CA ARG A 177 -8.88 3.34 11.39
C ARG A 177 -7.73 2.50 10.86
N VAL A 178 -7.98 1.74 9.78
CA VAL A 178 -7.00 0.84 9.17
C VAL A 178 -6.39 1.41 7.90
N ASP A 179 -6.98 2.48 7.36
CA ASP A 179 -6.42 3.23 6.24
C ASP A 179 -5.24 4.08 6.73
N ILE A 180 -4.06 3.79 6.16
CA ILE A 180 -2.80 4.49 6.50
C ILE A 180 -2.32 5.39 5.36
N THR A 181 -3.11 5.58 4.31
CA THR A 181 -2.69 6.31 3.10
C THR A 181 -2.18 7.71 3.43
N ASP A 182 -2.94 8.49 4.22
CA ASP A 182 -2.54 9.85 4.60
C ASP A 182 -1.24 9.87 5.41
N ARG A 183 -1.04 8.89 6.30
CA ARG A 183 0.16 8.81 7.14
C ARG A 183 1.42 8.47 6.35
N VAL A 184 1.27 7.62 5.32
CA VAL A 184 2.36 7.32 4.40
C VAL A 184 2.66 8.54 3.51
N LEU A 185 1.64 9.29 3.05
CA LEU A 185 1.85 10.56 2.33
C LEU A 185 2.61 11.58 3.17
N GLU A 186 2.24 11.75 4.44
CA GLU A 186 2.95 12.62 5.37
C GLU A 186 4.42 12.19 5.59
N LEU A 187 4.72 10.89 5.57
CA LEU A 187 6.08 10.37 5.65
C LEU A 187 6.87 10.75 4.40
N LEU A 188 6.33 10.47 3.21
CA LEU A 188 6.94 10.83 1.92
C LEU A 188 7.18 12.34 1.79
N GLU A 189 6.28 13.18 2.31
CA GLU A 189 6.43 14.64 2.30
C GLU A 189 7.60 15.08 3.19
N ARG A 190 7.76 14.48 4.37
CA ARG A 190 8.90 14.77 5.28
C ARG A 190 10.22 14.35 4.67
N GLU A 191 10.30 13.13 4.12
CA GLU A 191 11.53 12.63 3.47
C GLU A 191 11.93 13.50 2.29
N SER A 192 10.96 13.88 1.44
CA SER A 192 11.21 14.79 0.32
C SER A 192 11.67 16.18 0.76
N ALA A 193 11.18 16.67 1.90
CA ALA A 193 11.61 17.96 2.44
C ALA A 193 13.03 17.91 3.05
N GLU A 194 13.40 16.78 3.65
CA GLU A 194 14.74 16.55 4.19
C GLU A 194 15.79 16.45 3.06
N GLU A 195 15.47 15.74 1.97
CA GLU A 195 16.34 15.64 0.78
C GLU A 195 16.53 16.99 0.06
N ALA A 196 15.58 17.90 0.18
CA ALA A 196 15.65 19.24 -0.43
C ALA A 196 16.44 20.25 0.41
N GLN A 197 16.86 19.91 1.62
CA GLN A 197 17.69 20.77 2.47
C GLN A 197 19.17 20.48 2.17
N PRO A 198 19.97 21.49 1.72
CA PRO A 198 21.37 21.33 1.38
C PRO A 198 22.28 21.15 2.60
#